data_cb457398e9fc26dca3681bd550792b0d
#
_entry.id   cb457398e9fc26dca3681bd550792b0d
#
_cell.length_a   1.000
_cell.length_b   1.000
_cell.length_c   1.000
_cell.angle_alpha   90.00
_cell.angle_beta   90.00
_cell.angle_gamma   90.00
#
_symmetry.space_group_name_H-M   'P 1'
#
loop_
_entity.id
_entity.type
_entity.pdbx_description
1 polymer ?
#
loop_
_entity_poly.entity_id
_entity_poly.type
_entity_poly.pdbx_seq_one_letter_code
_entity_poly.pdbx_strand_id
1 'polypeptide(L)'
;TVRPLTQPIVVVAVAVAASWTGDTIAAFLQRVIAVLGRPAAYLKDGGTELRKAVRLVGERGLPSLAIDDISHAVATLLKRHYHQHPQLATFLSACGRVSGKLKQTLLACLAPPTVQTKARFMNLHRLVLWAERLLKLSPPGRAAHGSALEKLRACLDQLPACKAFLTRFRADALPLLACQKMLKTQGLSHTTLTHCDPLIAAIPSPTVRRDFANYLQAQLATATTLGLAEVGLPISSDPIESLFGLAKQHGVGAVKDANRIALHLPALCGVPTRAEAQQVLEVSVAQQQAFTSRLTSLTKQRREVLPHPECLETLGGDQVNTYVELLPGSKIRSNAQGPLSISKSYQEAGGPKLERQDARYCPEVAVL
;
A
#
# COMPACT_ATOMS: atom_id res chain seq x y z
N THR A 1 -17.62 16.53 -23.24
CA THR A 1 -17.29 16.83 -21.85
C THR A 1 -15.92 16.22 -21.57
N VAL A 2 -14.88 17.05 -21.45
CA VAL A 2 -13.54 16.60 -21.12
C VAL A 2 -13.58 16.13 -19.66
N ARG A 3 -13.47 14.83 -19.45
CA ARG A 3 -13.33 14.27 -18.10
C ARG A 3 -11.89 14.52 -17.65
N PRO A 4 -11.62 15.08 -16.47
CA PRO A 4 -10.26 15.23 -15.95
C PRO A 4 -9.48 13.93 -15.92
N LEU A 5 -10.18 12.78 -15.73
CA LEU A 5 -9.64 11.43 -15.74
C LEU A 5 -9.15 10.94 -17.11
N THR A 6 -9.45 11.64 -18.20
CA THR A 6 -9.02 11.29 -19.56
C THR A 6 -7.78 12.07 -20.00
N GLN A 7 -7.29 13.01 -19.18
CA GLN A 7 -6.05 13.73 -19.47
C GLN A 7 -4.86 12.79 -19.40
N PRO A 8 -3.86 12.94 -20.28
CA PRO A 8 -2.66 12.14 -20.22
C PRO A 8 -1.91 12.39 -18.90
N ILE A 9 -1.47 11.31 -18.28
CA ILE A 9 -0.63 11.39 -17.08
C ILE A 9 0.80 11.62 -17.56
N VAL A 10 1.48 12.59 -16.95
CA VAL A 10 2.88 12.91 -17.22
C VAL A 10 3.66 12.82 -15.92
N VAL A 11 4.82 12.17 -15.95
CA VAL A 11 5.75 12.15 -14.83
C VAL A 11 6.56 13.43 -14.86
N VAL A 12 6.28 14.34 -13.95
CA VAL A 12 6.96 15.65 -13.89
C VAL A 12 8.27 15.61 -13.11
N ALA A 13 8.36 14.71 -12.12
CA ALA A 13 9.57 14.49 -11.35
C ALA A 13 9.56 13.12 -10.69
N VAL A 14 10.74 12.54 -10.53
CA VAL A 14 10.94 11.27 -9.81
C VAL A 14 12.14 11.42 -8.90
N ALA A 15 12.02 10.95 -7.68
CA ALA A 15 13.14 10.87 -6.74
C ALA A 15 13.12 9.53 -6.01
N VAL A 16 14.29 9.00 -5.71
CA VAL A 16 14.48 7.74 -4.99
C VAL A 16 15.33 8.01 -3.76
N ALA A 17 14.88 7.56 -2.61
CA ALA A 17 15.59 7.66 -1.35
C ALA A 17 15.45 6.40 -0.52
N ALA A 18 16.38 6.16 0.39
CA ALA A 18 16.33 5.03 1.32
C ALA A 18 15.16 5.17 2.32
N SER A 19 14.81 6.40 2.66
CA SER A 19 13.65 6.75 3.49
C SER A 19 13.12 8.13 3.10
N TRP A 20 11.84 8.34 3.29
CA TRP A 20 11.16 9.61 3.07
C TRP A 20 10.57 10.10 4.39
N THR A 21 10.84 11.37 4.70
CA THR A 21 10.21 12.11 5.80
C THR A 21 9.41 13.27 5.24
N GLY A 22 8.48 13.82 6.01
CA GLY A 22 7.71 14.99 5.57
C GLY A 22 8.59 16.17 5.15
N ASP A 23 9.73 16.36 5.81
CA ASP A 23 10.68 17.43 5.49
C ASP A 23 11.41 17.20 4.15
N THR A 24 11.86 15.96 3.90
CA THR A 24 12.53 15.61 2.62
C THR A 24 11.56 15.64 1.45
N ILE A 25 10.31 15.21 1.65
CA ILE A 25 9.26 15.32 0.65
C ILE A 25 8.92 16.79 0.39
N ALA A 26 8.80 17.63 1.44
CA ALA A 26 8.53 19.06 1.27
C ALA A 26 9.64 19.75 0.48
N ALA A 27 10.92 19.42 0.75
CA ALA A 27 12.05 19.94 -0.02
C ALA A 27 12.02 19.49 -1.48
N PHE A 28 11.61 18.24 -1.74
CA PHE A 28 11.42 17.73 -3.10
C PHE A 28 10.29 18.50 -3.82
N LEU A 29 9.12 18.67 -3.21
CA LEU A 29 8.01 19.42 -3.75
C LEU A 29 8.39 20.87 -4.07
N GLN A 30 9.14 21.54 -3.21
CA GLN A 30 9.60 22.91 -3.44
C GLN A 30 10.48 23.03 -4.68
N ARG A 31 11.40 22.06 -4.92
CA ARG A 31 12.21 22.05 -6.15
C ARG A 31 11.34 21.89 -7.39
N VAL A 32 10.32 21.04 -7.34
CA VAL A 32 9.37 20.85 -8.44
C VAL A 32 8.58 22.14 -8.69
N ILE A 33 8.07 22.76 -7.63
CA ILE A 33 7.32 24.01 -7.70
C ILE A 33 8.17 25.16 -8.28
N ALA A 34 9.45 25.22 -7.92
CA ALA A 34 10.36 26.23 -8.44
C ALA A 34 10.54 26.15 -9.96
N VAL A 35 10.38 24.97 -10.55
CA VAL A 35 10.53 24.75 -12.00
C VAL A 35 9.19 24.83 -12.73
N LEU A 36 8.13 24.23 -12.18
CA LEU A 36 6.87 24.04 -12.88
C LEU A 36 5.75 24.99 -12.40
N GLY A 37 6.01 25.75 -11.35
CA GLY A 37 4.98 26.55 -10.69
C GLY A 37 4.18 25.76 -9.67
N ARG A 38 3.30 26.46 -8.96
CA ARG A 38 2.47 25.90 -7.90
C ARG A 38 1.32 25.05 -8.48
N PRO A 39 1.13 23.80 -8.05
CA PRO A 39 0.01 22.98 -8.46
C PRO A 39 -1.32 23.54 -7.87
N ALA A 40 -2.43 23.37 -8.56
CA ALA A 40 -3.74 23.71 -8.03
C ALA A 40 -4.11 22.81 -6.84
N ALA A 41 -3.79 21.52 -6.90
CA ALA A 41 -4.02 20.56 -5.82
C ALA A 41 -3.00 19.42 -5.83
N TYR A 42 -2.86 18.79 -4.67
CA TYR A 42 -2.13 17.54 -4.47
C TYR A 42 -3.10 16.39 -4.23
N LEU A 43 -3.12 15.40 -5.11
CA LEU A 43 -3.76 14.13 -4.82
C LEU A 43 -2.74 13.20 -4.14
N LYS A 44 -3.04 12.79 -2.92
CA LYS A 44 -2.11 12.01 -2.09
C LYS A 44 -2.81 10.88 -1.35
N ASP A 45 -2.04 9.86 -0.97
CA ASP A 45 -2.50 8.88 -0.01
C ASP A 45 -2.63 9.47 1.41
N GLY A 46 -3.22 8.70 2.32
CA GLY A 46 -3.40 9.10 3.72
C GLY A 46 -2.12 9.09 4.56
N GLY A 47 -0.93 8.98 3.97
CA GLY A 47 0.36 8.90 4.67
C GLY A 47 0.65 10.13 5.53
N THR A 48 1.16 9.90 6.74
CA THR A 48 1.50 11.00 7.68
C THR A 48 2.56 11.93 7.13
N GLU A 49 3.55 11.36 6.44
CA GLU A 49 4.68 12.11 5.87
C GLU A 49 4.23 12.99 4.69
N LEU A 50 3.35 12.48 3.82
CA LEU A 50 2.79 13.27 2.73
C LEU A 50 1.92 14.42 3.23
N ARG A 51 1.09 14.18 4.26
CA ARG A 51 0.31 15.25 4.90
C ARG A 51 1.21 16.31 5.54
N LYS A 52 2.28 15.89 6.24
CA LYS A 52 3.27 16.79 6.81
C LYS A 52 3.93 17.61 5.71
N ALA A 53 4.35 16.99 4.62
CA ALA A 53 5.02 17.67 3.51
C ALA A 53 4.15 18.75 2.86
N VAL A 54 2.89 18.42 2.52
CA VAL A 54 1.96 19.38 1.91
C VAL A 54 1.69 20.56 2.87
N ARG A 55 1.54 20.30 4.18
CA ARG A 55 1.39 21.35 5.19
C ARG A 55 2.64 22.25 5.25
N LEU A 56 3.85 21.67 5.30
CA LEU A 56 5.10 22.45 5.33
C LEU A 56 5.30 23.33 4.09
N VAL A 57 4.92 22.83 2.92
CA VAL A 57 4.95 23.62 1.67
C VAL A 57 3.96 24.79 1.76
N GLY A 58 2.77 24.56 2.31
CA GLY A 58 1.76 25.61 2.53
C GLY A 58 2.23 26.68 3.51
N GLU A 59 2.83 26.29 4.65
CA GLU A 59 3.39 27.20 5.66
C GLU A 59 4.52 28.08 5.12
N ARG A 60 5.20 27.64 4.06
CA ARG A 60 6.24 28.40 3.36
C ARG A 60 5.70 29.33 2.26
N GLY A 61 4.40 29.64 2.29
CA GLY A 61 3.77 30.58 1.38
C GLY A 61 3.33 29.99 0.03
N LEU A 62 3.33 28.66 -0.11
CA LEU A 62 2.91 27.97 -1.32
C LEU A 62 1.70 27.04 -1.07
N PRO A 63 0.58 27.56 -0.52
CA PRO A 63 -0.57 26.73 -0.22
C PRO A 63 -1.21 26.19 -1.51
N SER A 64 -1.54 24.92 -1.52
CA SER A 64 -2.33 24.25 -2.56
C SER A 64 -3.37 23.38 -1.91
N LEU A 65 -4.45 23.09 -2.62
CA LEU A 65 -5.50 22.21 -2.11
C LEU A 65 -4.96 20.77 -1.98
N ALA A 66 -5.51 20.01 -1.04
CA ALA A 66 -5.14 18.62 -0.82
C ALA A 66 -6.35 17.72 -1.03
N ILE A 67 -6.18 16.70 -1.86
CA ILE A 67 -7.16 15.67 -2.17
C ILE A 67 -6.65 14.38 -1.56
N ASP A 68 -7.45 13.77 -0.70
CA ASP A 68 -7.11 12.48 -0.10
C ASP A 68 -7.65 11.32 -0.97
N ASP A 69 -6.78 10.36 -1.28
CA ASP A 69 -7.15 9.17 -2.06
C ASP A 69 -8.29 8.40 -1.41
N ILE A 70 -9.32 8.08 -2.19
CA ILE A 70 -10.53 7.39 -1.72
C ILE A 70 -10.24 5.99 -1.17
N SER A 71 -9.29 5.24 -1.75
CA SER A 71 -8.97 3.89 -1.32
C SER A 71 -8.32 3.91 0.07
N HIS A 72 -7.40 4.85 0.27
CA HIS A 72 -6.74 5.06 1.54
C HIS A 72 -7.69 5.64 2.59
N ALA A 73 -8.61 6.54 2.19
CA ALA A 73 -9.63 7.09 3.07
C ALA A 73 -10.57 6.00 3.58
N VAL A 74 -11.11 5.15 2.69
CA VAL A 74 -11.97 4.01 3.07
C VAL A 74 -11.22 3.02 3.95
N ALA A 75 -9.99 2.66 3.60
CA ALA A 75 -9.18 1.75 4.41
C ALA A 75 -8.88 2.32 5.81
N THR A 76 -8.57 3.61 5.91
CA THR A 76 -8.31 4.30 7.17
C THR A 76 -9.58 4.39 8.02
N LEU A 77 -10.73 4.66 7.41
CA LEU A 77 -12.03 4.67 8.05
C LEU A 77 -12.35 3.29 8.66
N LEU A 78 -12.29 2.23 7.85
CA LEU A 78 -12.50 0.86 8.32
C LEU A 78 -11.48 0.46 9.40
N LYS A 79 -10.21 0.86 9.27
CA LYS A 79 -9.19 0.62 10.30
C LYS A 79 -9.57 1.29 11.62
N ARG A 80 -10.00 2.56 11.60
CA ARG A 80 -10.39 3.30 12.81
C ARG A 80 -11.51 2.58 13.57
N HIS A 81 -12.49 2.04 12.86
CA HIS A 81 -13.66 1.40 13.48
C HIS A 81 -13.45 -0.06 13.86
N TYR A 82 -12.57 -0.79 13.17
CA TYR A 82 -12.45 -2.24 13.33
C TYR A 82 -11.10 -2.72 13.86
N HIS A 83 -10.06 -1.88 13.91
CA HIS A 83 -8.72 -2.32 14.33
C HIS A 83 -8.68 -2.93 15.74
N GLN A 84 -9.47 -2.38 16.65
CA GLN A 84 -9.55 -2.85 18.05
C GLN A 84 -10.68 -3.86 18.28
N HIS A 85 -11.36 -4.31 17.23
CA HIS A 85 -12.45 -5.28 17.39
C HIS A 85 -11.89 -6.62 17.91
N PRO A 86 -12.43 -7.17 19.03
CA PRO A 86 -11.84 -8.35 19.69
C PRO A 86 -11.69 -9.56 18.77
N GLN A 87 -12.65 -9.77 17.87
CA GLN A 87 -12.65 -10.90 16.95
C GLN A 87 -11.74 -10.71 15.72
N LEU A 88 -11.21 -9.52 15.46
CA LEU A 88 -10.34 -9.29 14.31
C LEU A 88 -9.04 -10.08 14.40
N ALA A 89 -8.37 -10.06 15.55
CA ALA A 89 -7.13 -10.79 15.78
C ALA A 89 -7.35 -12.31 15.63
N THR A 90 -8.42 -12.82 16.23
CA THR A 90 -8.82 -14.24 16.13
C THR A 90 -9.09 -14.63 14.68
N PHE A 91 -9.85 -13.81 13.95
CA PHE A 91 -10.15 -14.02 12.53
C PHE A 91 -8.87 -14.07 11.67
N LEU A 92 -7.97 -13.11 11.84
CA LEU A 92 -6.72 -13.05 11.08
C LEU A 92 -5.79 -14.23 11.40
N SER A 93 -5.71 -14.63 12.67
CA SER A 93 -4.98 -15.83 13.09
C SER A 93 -5.56 -17.09 12.46
N ALA A 94 -6.91 -17.22 12.47
CA ALA A 94 -7.58 -18.34 11.81
C ALA A 94 -7.27 -18.38 10.31
N CYS A 95 -7.35 -17.25 9.60
CA CYS A 95 -6.99 -17.17 8.19
C CYS A 95 -5.53 -17.59 7.92
N GLY A 96 -4.60 -17.18 8.78
CA GLY A 96 -3.17 -17.57 8.68
C GLY A 96 -2.99 -19.08 8.83
N ARG A 97 -3.62 -19.69 9.84
CA ARG A 97 -3.58 -21.14 10.04
C ARG A 97 -4.17 -21.92 8.88
N VAL A 98 -5.36 -21.51 8.41
CA VAL A 98 -6.02 -22.13 7.26
C VAL A 98 -5.12 -22.05 6.03
N SER A 99 -4.50 -20.90 5.78
CA SER A 99 -3.57 -20.71 4.66
C SER A 99 -2.40 -21.71 4.73
N GLY A 100 -1.77 -21.86 5.89
CA GLY A 100 -0.65 -22.79 6.09
C GLY A 100 -1.06 -24.26 5.87
N LYS A 101 -2.22 -24.64 6.40
CA LYS A 101 -2.71 -26.03 6.32
C LYS A 101 -3.23 -26.42 4.93
N LEU A 102 -3.87 -25.51 4.18
CA LEU A 102 -4.50 -25.83 2.90
C LEU A 102 -3.57 -25.72 1.69
N LYS A 103 -2.61 -24.80 1.68
CA LYS A 103 -1.77 -24.53 0.50
C LYS A 103 -1.01 -25.71 -0.06
N GLN A 104 -0.67 -26.67 0.79
CA GLN A 104 0.12 -27.86 0.42
C GLN A 104 -0.76 -29.12 0.25
N THR A 105 -2.06 -28.96 0.10
CA THR A 105 -3.01 -30.06 -0.03
C THR A 105 -3.85 -29.92 -1.30
N LEU A 106 -4.63 -30.96 -1.62
CA LEU A 106 -5.63 -30.92 -2.68
C LEU A 106 -6.70 -29.81 -2.48
N LEU A 107 -6.81 -29.29 -1.25
CA LEU A 107 -7.71 -28.20 -0.89
C LEU A 107 -7.08 -26.81 -1.07
N ALA A 108 -5.93 -26.68 -1.74
CA ALA A 108 -5.25 -25.39 -1.97
C ALA A 108 -6.16 -24.34 -2.64
N CYS A 109 -7.10 -24.78 -3.47
CA CYS A 109 -8.10 -23.88 -4.11
C CYS A 109 -9.03 -23.18 -3.09
N LEU A 110 -9.16 -23.71 -1.89
CA LEU A 110 -9.96 -23.14 -0.79
C LEU A 110 -9.12 -22.27 0.15
N ALA A 111 -7.82 -22.10 -0.10
CA ALA A 111 -6.96 -21.27 0.73
C ALA A 111 -7.39 -19.79 0.70
N PRO A 112 -7.23 -19.06 1.81
CA PRO A 112 -7.61 -17.64 1.86
C PRO A 112 -6.78 -16.81 0.88
N PRO A 113 -7.36 -15.74 0.33
CA PRO A 113 -6.62 -14.79 -0.51
C PRO A 113 -5.49 -14.15 0.30
N THR A 114 -4.36 -13.92 -0.34
CA THR A 114 -3.23 -13.23 0.28
C THR A 114 -3.58 -11.76 0.49
N VAL A 115 -3.42 -11.27 1.72
CA VAL A 115 -3.65 -9.87 2.08
C VAL A 115 -2.37 -9.31 2.71
N GLN A 116 -1.91 -8.19 2.18
CA GLN A 116 -0.71 -7.52 2.70
C GLN A 116 -0.96 -6.94 4.10
N THR A 117 0.01 -7.09 4.99
CA THR A 117 -0.10 -6.63 6.39
C THR A 117 -0.18 -5.11 6.51
N LYS A 118 0.59 -4.37 5.72
CA LYS A 118 0.62 -2.89 5.79
C LYS A 118 -0.68 -2.24 5.29
N ALA A 119 -1.26 -2.77 4.21
CA ALA A 119 -2.49 -2.26 3.60
C ALA A 119 -3.70 -3.17 3.87
N ARG A 120 -3.72 -3.84 5.02
CA ARG A 120 -4.70 -4.90 5.34
C ARG A 120 -6.15 -4.46 5.12
N PHE A 121 -6.52 -3.28 5.60
CA PHE A 121 -7.90 -2.80 5.53
C PHE A 121 -8.37 -2.44 4.11
N MET A 122 -7.46 -2.21 3.17
CA MET A 122 -7.82 -2.07 1.75
C MET A 122 -8.39 -3.37 1.16
N ASN A 123 -7.93 -4.53 1.66
CA ASN A 123 -8.26 -5.83 1.11
C ASN A 123 -8.93 -6.79 2.11
N LEU A 124 -9.20 -6.36 3.35
CA LEU A 124 -9.79 -7.20 4.40
C LEU A 124 -11.15 -7.78 3.98
N HIS A 125 -11.94 -7.03 3.22
CA HIS A 125 -13.22 -7.50 2.67
C HIS A 125 -13.07 -8.78 1.85
N ARG A 126 -11.95 -9.00 1.17
CA ARG A 126 -11.69 -10.22 0.39
C ARG A 126 -11.59 -11.45 1.29
N LEU A 127 -10.94 -11.32 2.45
CA LEU A 127 -10.88 -12.38 3.46
C LEU A 127 -12.25 -12.63 4.08
N VAL A 128 -13.01 -11.57 4.36
CA VAL A 128 -14.36 -11.69 4.93
C VAL A 128 -15.29 -12.42 3.96
N LEU A 129 -15.32 -12.04 2.69
CA LEU A 129 -16.14 -12.70 1.67
C LEU A 129 -15.71 -14.17 1.46
N TRP A 130 -14.39 -14.45 1.49
CA TRP A 130 -13.88 -15.81 1.45
C TRP A 130 -14.37 -16.63 2.64
N ALA A 131 -14.25 -16.11 3.85
CA ALA A 131 -14.67 -16.82 5.07
C ALA A 131 -16.19 -17.11 5.07
N GLU A 132 -17.00 -16.14 4.66
CA GLU A 132 -18.46 -16.33 4.55
C GLU A 132 -18.85 -17.41 3.52
N ARG A 133 -18.14 -17.44 2.37
CA ARG A 133 -18.36 -18.51 1.37
C ARG A 133 -18.03 -19.88 1.93
N LEU A 134 -16.91 -20.03 2.63
CA LEU A 134 -16.54 -21.30 3.22
C LEU A 134 -17.49 -21.75 4.33
N LEU A 135 -17.96 -20.82 5.16
CA LEU A 135 -18.96 -21.13 6.19
C LEU A 135 -20.29 -21.62 5.60
N LYS A 136 -20.64 -21.16 4.39
CA LYS A 136 -21.83 -21.65 3.65
C LYS A 136 -21.61 -23.00 2.98
N LEU A 137 -20.37 -23.28 2.55
CA LEU A 137 -20.01 -24.52 1.84
C LEU A 137 -19.76 -25.69 2.79
N SER A 138 -19.63 -25.47 4.10
CA SER A 138 -19.42 -26.56 5.06
C SER A 138 -20.71 -27.40 5.18
N PRO A 139 -20.80 -28.54 4.47
CA PRO A 139 -22.02 -29.33 4.49
C PRO A 139 -22.30 -29.88 5.89
N PRO A 140 -23.58 -29.96 6.30
CA PRO A 140 -23.96 -30.64 7.52
C PRO A 140 -23.64 -32.13 7.45
N GLY A 141 -23.46 -32.78 8.59
CA GLY A 141 -23.23 -34.22 8.68
C GLY A 141 -21.83 -34.62 9.14
N ARG A 142 -21.61 -35.91 9.35
CA ARG A 142 -20.34 -36.46 9.79
C ARG A 142 -19.37 -36.57 8.60
N ALA A 143 -18.15 -36.10 8.76
CA ALA A 143 -17.08 -36.36 7.83
C ALA A 143 -16.42 -37.70 8.16
N ALA A 144 -16.06 -38.50 7.14
CA ALA A 144 -15.31 -39.74 7.34
C ALA A 144 -13.91 -39.39 7.90
N HIS A 145 -13.42 -40.23 8.82
CA HIS A 145 -12.10 -40.05 9.41
C HIS A 145 -11.01 -40.01 8.35
N GLY A 146 -10.10 -39.05 8.45
CA GLY A 146 -9.01 -38.85 7.47
C GLY A 146 -9.44 -38.18 6.15
N SER A 147 -10.74 -37.94 5.94
CA SER A 147 -11.25 -37.33 4.71
C SER A 147 -10.82 -35.86 4.55
N ALA A 148 -10.81 -35.38 3.30
CA ALA A 148 -10.55 -33.98 2.98
C ALA A 148 -11.56 -33.04 3.68
N LEU A 149 -12.81 -33.49 3.83
CA LEU A 149 -13.88 -32.72 4.52
C LEU A 149 -13.59 -32.60 6.03
N GLU A 150 -13.13 -33.65 6.69
CA GLU A 150 -12.73 -33.60 8.10
C GLU A 150 -11.56 -32.62 8.30
N LYS A 151 -10.52 -32.70 7.45
CA LYS A 151 -9.38 -31.77 7.47
C LYS A 151 -9.81 -30.33 7.23
N LEU A 152 -10.73 -30.08 6.29
CA LEU A 152 -11.30 -28.77 6.04
C LEU A 152 -12.00 -28.21 7.27
N ARG A 153 -12.88 -29.00 7.90
CA ARG A 153 -13.63 -28.61 9.11
C ARG A 153 -12.68 -28.30 10.27
N ALA A 154 -11.67 -29.13 10.49
CA ALA A 154 -10.65 -28.90 11.51
C ALA A 154 -9.84 -27.62 11.25
N CYS A 155 -9.68 -27.21 9.98
CA CYS A 155 -9.03 -25.94 9.64
C CYS A 155 -9.95 -24.73 9.90
N LEU A 156 -11.27 -24.92 9.76
CA LEU A 156 -12.28 -23.86 9.87
C LEU A 156 -12.89 -23.71 11.27
N ASP A 157 -12.41 -24.47 12.27
CA ASP A 157 -12.97 -24.59 13.61
C ASP A 157 -13.26 -23.26 14.30
N GLN A 158 -12.42 -22.25 14.10
CA GLN A 158 -12.53 -20.94 14.74
C GLN A 158 -13.30 -19.89 13.93
N LEU A 159 -13.56 -20.14 12.64
CA LEU A 159 -14.26 -19.18 11.79
C LEU A 159 -15.74 -18.97 12.22
N PRO A 160 -16.50 -19.99 12.68
CA PRO A 160 -17.87 -19.79 13.13
C PRO A 160 -17.97 -18.78 14.28
N ALA A 161 -17.00 -18.76 15.20
CA ALA A 161 -16.97 -17.80 16.30
C ALA A 161 -16.81 -16.34 15.84
N CYS A 162 -16.28 -16.13 14.64
CA CYS A 162 -16.09 -14.79 14.06
C CYS A 162 -17.30 -14.30 13.26
N LYS A 163 -18.40 -15.09 13.16
CA LYS A 163 -19.53 -14.79 12.27
C LYS A 163 -20.14 -13.40 12.50
N ALA A 164 -20.30 -12.98 13.75
CA ALA A 164 -20.83 -11.65 14.08
C ALA A 164 -19.95 -10.53 13.53
N PHE A 165 -18.64 -10.64 13.71
CA PHE A 165 -17.67 -9.70 13.15
C PHE A 165 -17.73 -9.68 11.63
N LEU A 166 -17.72 -10.86 10.96
CA LEU A 166 -17.76 -10.95 9.51
C LEU A 166 -19.00 -10.27 8.94
N THR A 167 -20.17 -10.56 9.50
CA THR A 167 -21.44 -9.96 9.07
C THR A 167 -21.43 -8.44 9.22
N ARG A 168 -20.99 -7.94 10.39
CA ARG A 168 -20.95 -6.50 10.66
C ARG A 168 -19.94 -5.78 9.76
N PHE A 169 -18.72 -6.30 9.67
CA PHE A 169 -17.68 -5.71 8.82
C PHE A 169 -18.12 -5.68 7.35
N ARG A 170 -18.70 -6.77 6.85
CA ARG A 170 -19.20 -6.84 5.48
C ARG A 170 -20.29 -5.79 5.22
N ALA A 171 -21.25 -5.69 6.14
CA ALA A 171 -22.36 -4.77 5.99
C ALA A 171 -21.92 -3.30 5.90
N ASP A 172 -20.90 -2.91 6.65
CA ASP A 172 -20.30 -1.57 6.54
C ASP A 172 -19.38 -1.44 5.31
N ALA A 173 -18.57 -2.46 5.02
CA ALA A 173 -17.54 -2.35 3.98
C ALA A 173 -18.09 -2.38 2.54
N LEU A 174 -19.12 -3.18 2.24
CA LEU A 174 -19.60 -3.32 0.86
C LEU A 174 -20.19 -2.03 0.29
N PRO A 175 -21.02 -1.25 0.99
CA PRO A 175 -21.49 0.04 0.49
C PRO A 175 -20.36 1.03 0.27
N LEU A 176 -19.38 1.09 1.18
CA LEU A 176 -18.18 1.93 1.03
C LEU A 176 -17.38 1.58 -0.24
N LEU A 177 -17.18 0.29 -0.49
CA LEU A 177 -16.47 -0.19 -1.67
C LEU A 177 -17.26 0.07 -2.97
N ALA A 178 -18.58 0.02 -2.91
CA ALA A 178 -19.43 0.37 -4.05
C ALA A 178 -19.31 1.86 -4.40
N CYS A 179 -19.38 2.75 -3.40
CA CYS A 179 -19.10 4.18 -3.57
C CYS A 179 -17.69 4.41 -4.12
N GLN A 180 -16.68 3.77 -3.50
CA GLN A 180 -15.29 3.86 -3.95
C GLN A 180 -15.13 3.49 -5.42
N LYS A 181 -15.74 2.38 -5.86
CA LYS A 181 -15.69 1.93 -7.25
C LYS A 181 -16.29 2.98 -8.21
N MET A 182 -17.45 3.54 -7.86
CA MET A 182 -18.11 4.58 -8.66
C MET A 182 -17.24 5.84 -8.75
N LEU A 183 -16.75 6.32 -7.62
CA LEU A 183 -15.97 7.55 -7.53
C LEU A 183 -14.60 7.44 -8.19
N LYS A 184 -13.99 6.26 -8.23
CA LYS A 184 -12.76 6.01 -8.99
C LYS A 184 -12.94 6.15 -10.50
N THR A 185 -14.10 5.77 -11.02
CA THR A 185 -14.36 5.78 -12.47
C THR A 185 -14.94 7.10 -12.96
N GLN A 186 -15.73 7.77 -12.13
CA GLN A 186 -16.49 8.96 -12.54
C GLN A 186 -15.95 10.25 -11.92
N GLY A 187 -15.08 10.17 -10.91
CA GLY A 187 -14.70 11.31 -10.08
C GLY A 187 -15.80 11.73 -9.11
N LEU A 188 -15.49 12.65 -8.21
CA LEU A 188 -16.43 13.19 -7.24
C LEU A 188 -17.06 14.49 -7.78
N SER A 189 -18.36 14.46 -7.99
CA SER A 189 -19.20 15.61 -8.39
C SER A 189 -20.49 15.61 -7.58
N HIS A 190 -21.30 16.66 -7.71
CA HIS A 190 -22.64 16.67 -7.12
C HIS A 190 -23.48 15.47 -7.59
N THR A 191 -23.44 15.15 -8.88
CA THR A 191 -24.18 14.03 -9.46
C THR A 191 -23.70 12.68 -8.88
N THR A 192 -22.38 12.44 -8.85
CA THR A 192 -21.86 11.17 -8.32
C THR A 192 -22.08 11.04 -6.82
N LEU A 193 -22.07 12.15 -6.07
CA LEU A 193 -22.41 12.13 -4.64
C LEU A 193 -23.87 11.72 -4.43
N THR A 194 -24.81 12.29 -5.19
CA THR A 194 -26.22 11.89 -5.14
C THR A 194 -26.41 10.40 -5.44
N HIS A 195 -25.64 9.85 -6.38
CA HIS A 195 -25.66 8.39 -6.64
C HIS A 195 -25.06 7.57 -5.49
N CYS A 196 -24.17 8.15 -4.68
CA CYS A 196 -23.64 7.50 -3.49
C CYS A 196 -24.61 7.54 -2.28
N ASP A 197 -25.55 8.49 -2.22
CA ASP A 197 -26.44 8.66 -1.07
C ASP A 197 -27.18 7.39 -0.64
N PRO A 198 -27.82 6.60 -1.53
CA PRO A 198 -28.49 5.36 -1.14
C PRO A 198 -27.49 4.31 -0.60
N LEU A 199 -26.26 4.28 -1.13
CA LEU A 199 -25.22 3.38 -0.64
C LEU A 199 -24.73 3.81 0.76
N ILE A 200 -24.56 5.12 0.97
CA ILE A 200 -24.19 5.69 2.27
C ILE A 200 -25.28 5.41 3.30
N ALA A 201 -26.55 5.59 2.94
CA ALA A 201 -27.69 5.30 3.81
C ALA A 201 -27.77 3.81 4.22
N ALA A 202 -27.31 2.91 3.33
CA ALA A 202 -27.27 1.48 3.58
C ALA A 202 -26.15 1.03 4.56
N ILE A 203 -25.23 1.91 4.96
CA ILE A 203 -24.19 1.60 5.95
C ILE A 203 -24.83 1.50 7.33
N PRO A 204 -24.82 0.32 8.00
CA PRO A 204 -25.51 0.13 9.28
C PRO A 204 -24.90 0.94 10.43
N SER A 205 -23.56 1.06 10.47
CA SER A 205 -22.89 1.78 11.55
C SER A 205 -23.04 3.30 11.36
N PRO A 206 -23.73 4.01 12.29
CA PRO A 206 -23.94 5.46 12.17
C PRO A 206 -22.62 6.26 12.16
N THR A 207 -21.62 5.79 12.92
CA THR A 207 -20.31 6.45 12.99
C THR A 207 -19.54 6.29 11.70
N VAL A 208 -19.51 5.09 11.10
CA VAL A 208 -18.89 4.82 9.79
C VAL A 208 -19.57 5.67 8.71
N ARG A 209 -20.89 5.69 8.69
CA ARG A 209 -21.70 6.46 7.75
C ARG A 209 -21.39 7.96 7.82
N ARG A 210 -21.42 8.53 9.03
CA ARG A 210 -21.13 9.95 9.27
C ARG A 210 -19.71 10.32 8.85
N ASP A 211 -18.72 9.52 9.26
CA ASP A 211 -17.31 9.83 8.99
C ASP A 211 -17.01 9.74 7.49
N PHE A 212 -17.67 8.82 6.76
CA PHE A 212 -17.54 8.73 5.31
C PHE A 212 -18.24 9.88 4.59
N ALA A 213 -19.44 10.25 5.01
CA ALA A 213 -20.15 11.42 4.48
C ALA A 213 -19.33 12.70 4.68
N ASN A 214 -18.76 12.91 5.86
CA ASN A 214 -17.89 14.05 6.15
C ASN A 214 -16.65 14.10 5.22
N TYR A 215 -16.03 12.93 4.97
CA TYR A 215 -14.92 12.85 4.01
C TYR A 215 -15.37 13.29 2.62
N LEU A 216 -16.49 12.79 2.10
CA LEU A 216 -16.98 13.13 0.77
C LEU A 216 -17.33 14.62 0.67
N GLN A 217 -17.97 15.20 1.68
CA GLN A 217 -18.29 16.62 1.72
C GLN A 217 -17.04 17.50 1.70
N ALA A 218 -16.01 17.13 2.48
CA ALA A 218 -14.75 17.85 2.48
C ALA A 218 -14.06 17.81 1.09
N GLN A 219 -14.07 16.65 0.42
CA GLN A 219 -13.51 16.54 -0.93
C GLN A 219 -14.37 17.27 -1.97
N LEU A 220 -15.70 17.31 -1.81
CA LEU A 220 -16.59 18.08 -2.71
C LEU A 220 -16.37 19.59 -2.57
N ALA A 221 -16.14 20.10 -1.36
CA ALA A 221 -15.75 21.50 -1.15
C ALA A 221 -14.43 21.81 -1.90
N THR A 222 -13.47 20.89 -1.89
CA THR A 222 -12.24 21.00 -2.70
C THR A 222 -12.57 21.00 -4.20
N ALA A 223 -13.47 20.13 -4.65
CA ALA A 223 -13.93 20.09 -6.05
C ALA A 223 -14.56 21.41 -6.47
N THR A 224 -15.40 22.01 -5.62
CA THR A 224 -16.04 23.30 -5.86
C THR A 224 -15.00 24.41 -6.03
N THR A 225 -14.01 24.47 -5.13
CA THR A 225 -12.93 25.47 -5.22
C THR A 225 -12.10 25.32 -6.50
N LEU A 226 -11.95 24.09 -7.02
CA LEU A 226 -11.24 23.79 -8.27
C LEU A 226 -12.12 23.95 -9.52
N GLY A 227 -13.41 24.26 -9.39
CA GLY A 227 -14.35 24.28 -10.51
C GLY A 227 -14.68 22.91 -11.10
N LEU A 228 -14.44 21.84 -10.35
CA LEU A 228 -14.61 20.44 -10.78
C LEU A 228 -15.86 19.76 -10.19
N ALA A 229 -16.67 20.48 -9.43
CA ALA A 229 -17.84 19.92 -8.74
C ALA A 229 -18.91 19.35 -9.69
N GLU A 230 -18.99 19.87 -10.94
CA GLU A 230 -19.91 19.36 -11.97
C GLU A 230 -19.25 18.30 -12.87
N VAL A 231 -17.97 18.48 -13.16
CA VAL A 231 -17.24 17.61 -14.11
C VAL A 231 -16.78 16.31 -13.43
N GLY A 232 -16.39 16.38 -12.17
CA GLY A 232 -15.89 15.30 -11.35
C GLY A 232 -14.42 15.48 -10.97
N LEU A 233 -14.16 15.59 -9.66
CA LEU A 233 -12.82 15.66 -9.10
C LEU A 233 -12.19 14.26 -9.11
N PRO A 234 -10.99 14.08 -9.70
CA PRO A 234 -10.23 12.84 -9.55
C PRO A 234 -9.84 12.65 -8.07
N ILE A 235 -10.27 11.56 -7.45
CA ILE A 235 -9.98 11.25 -6.03
C ILE A 235 -9.32 9.88 -5.85
N SER A 236 -8.69 9.35 -6.90
CA SER A 236 -7.98 8.07 -6.82
C SER A 236 -6.57 8.18 -7.38
N SER A 237 -5.61 7.65 -6.63
CA SER A 237 -4.22 7.48 -7.04
C SER A 237 -3.97 6.17 -7.82
N ASP A 238 -5.01 5.39 -8.12
CA ASP A 238 -4.88 4.12 -8.87
C ASP A 238 -4.06 4.23 -10.16
N PRO A 239 -4.13 5.31 -10.95
CA PRO A 239 -3.29 5.45 -12.14
C PRO A 239 -1.80 5.42 -11.80
N ILE A 240 -1.39 6.07 -10.70
CA ILE A 240 -0.01 6.09 -10.22
C ILE A 240 0.39 4.68 -9.75
N GLU A 241 -0.45 4.02 -8.97
CA GLU A 241 -0.21 2.63 -8.51
C GLU A 241 -0.09 1.65 -9.70
N SER A 242 -0.92 1.83 -10.73
CA SER A 242 -0.87 1.04 -11.95
C SER A 242 0.44 1.24 -12.71
N LEU A 243 0.93 2.48 -12.83
CA LEU A 243 2.22 2.79 -13.44
C LEU A 243 3.38 2.13 -12.70
N PHE A 244 3.37 2.16 -11.37
CA PHE A 244 4.34 1.42 -10.56
C PHE A 244 4.23 -0.09 -10.76
N GLY A 245 3.03 -0.62 -10.88
CA GLY A 245 2.77 -2.02 -11.20
C GLY A 245 3.41 -2.43 -12.53
N LEU A 246 3.17 -1.65 -13.58
CA LEU A 246 3.74 -1.85 -14.91
C LEU A 246 5.28 -1.74 -14.89
N ALA A 247 5.83 -0.68 -14.28
CA ALA A 247 7.29 -0.51 -14.17
C ALA A 247 7.98 -1.68 -13.46
N LYS A 248 7.30 -2.30 -12.48
CA LYS A 248 7.79 -3.50 -11.79
C LYS A 248 7.73 -4.76 -12.67
N GLN A 249 6.78 -4.85 -13.60
CA GLN A 249 6.63 -6.00 -14.51
C GLN A 249 7.68 -5.99 -15.62
N HIS A 250 8.04 -4.81 -16.12
CA HIS A 250 9.03 -4.66 -17.19
C HIS A 250 10.49 -4.89 -16.76
N GLY A 251 10.76 -5.05 -15.48
CA GLY A 251 12.09 -5.41 -14.96
C GLY A 251 12.43 -6.87 -15.22
N VAL A 252 13.24 -7.16 -16.21
CA VAL A 252 13.82 -8.49 -16.42
C VAL A 252 14.97 -8.69 -15.44
N GLY A 253 14.88 -9.72 -14.58
CA GLY A 253 15.93 -10.09 -13.65
C GLY A 253 15.56 -10.03 -12.16
N ALA A 254 16.40 -10.60 -11.32
CA ALA A 254 16.06 -10.98 -9.94
C ALA A 254 15.94 -9.82 -8.95
N VAL A 255 16.45 -8.64 -9.21
CA VAL A 255 16.43 -7.54 -8.24
C VAL A 255 15.74 -6.32 -8.84
N LYS A 256 14.52 -6.05 -8.33
CA LYS A 256 13.77 -4.84 -8.68
C LYS A 256 14.35 -3.65 -7.91
N ASP A 257 15.38 -3.05 -8.46
CA ASP A 257 15.97 -1.85 -7.89
C ASP A 257 15.04 -0.64 -8.10
N ALA A 258 14.85 0.15 -7.05
CA ALA A 258 13.96 1.31 -7.09
C ALA A 258 14.40 2.36 -8.13
N ASN A 259 15.70 2.54 -8.34
CA ASN A 259 16.22 3.46 -9.35
C ASN A 259 15.78 3.02 -10.76
N ARG A 260 15.87 1.73 -11.06
CA ARG A 260 15.40 1.17 -12.34
C ARG A 260 13.90 1.33 -12.53
N ILE A 261 13.10 1.06 -11.48
CA ILE A 261 11.66 1.28 -11.52
C ILE A 261 11.37 2.76 -11.81
N ALA A 262 12.05 3.67 -11.11
CA ALA A 262 11.88 5.11 -11.27
C ALA A 262 12.21 5.57 -12.71
N LEU A 263 13.26 5.04 -13.32
CA LEU A 263 13.64 5.35 -14.69
C LEU A 263 12.63 4.89 -15.75
N HIS A 264 11.88 3.83 -15.47
CA HIS A 264 10.85 3.34 -16.39
C HIS A 264 9.54 4.16 -16.33
N LEU A 265 9.26 4.84 -15.22
CA LEU A 265 8.00 5.56 -15.04
C LEU A 265 7.71 6.61 -16.13
N PRO A 266 8.67 7.49 -16.51
CA PRO A 266 8.41 8.46 -17.57
C PRO A 266 8.09 7.83 -18.92
N ALA A 267 8.73 6.70 -19.24
CA ALA A 267 8.48 6.00 -20.49
C ALA A 267 7.11 5.29 -20.57
N LEU A 268 6.46 5.09 -19.42
CA LEU A 268 5.12 4.49 -19.33
C LEU A 268 4.00 5.54 -19.33
N CYS A 269 4.35 6.81 -19.33
CA CYS A 269 3.42 7.93 -19.29
C CYS A 269 3.43 8.68 -20.62
N GLY A 270 2.29 9.28 -20.98
CA GLY A 270 2.15 10.05 -22.19
C GLY A 270 2.03 9.20 -23.46
N VAL A 271 2.04 9.89 -24.61
CA VAL A 271 2.09 9.27 -25.92
C VAL A 271 3.44 9.61 -26.52
N PRO A 272 4.32 8.63 -26.75
CA PRO A 272 5.64 8.91 -27.31
C PRO A 272 5.50 9.53 -28.70
N THR A 273 6.13 10.66 -28.91
CA THR A 273 6.21 11.31 -30.20
C THR A 273 7.37 10.76 -31.02
N ARG A 274 7.30 10.90 -32.34
CA ARG A 274 8.42 10.51 -33.21
C ARG A 274 9.70 11.26 -32.86
N ALA A 275 9.58 12.54 -32.50
CA ALA A 275 10.74 13.37 -32.10
C ALA A 275 11.40 12.85 -30.82
N GLU A 276 10.60 12.51 -29.80
CA GLU A 276 11.13 11.92 -28.57
C GLU A 276 11.80 10.56 -28.81
N ALA A 277 11.18 9.70 -29.64
CA ALA A 277 11.78 8.42 -30.01
C ALA A 277 13.11 8.61 -30.74
N GLN A 278 13.20 9.57 -31.65
CA GLN A 278 14.44 9.93 -32.36
C GLN A 278 15.47 10.44 -31.37
N GLN A 279 15.14 11.36 -30.48
CA GLN A 279 16.05 11.91 -29.48
C GLN A 279 16.62 10.83 -28.55
N VAL A 280 15.81 9.84 -28.16
CA VAL A 280 16.28 8.70 -27.36
C VAL A 280 17.29 7.84 -28.12
N LEU A 281 17.13 7.66 -29.43
CA LEU A 281 18.03 6.90 -30.27
C LEU A 281 19.36 7.64 -30.50
N GLU A 282 19.39 8.96 -30.34
CA GLU A 282 20.59 9.79 -30.48
C GLU A 282 21.50 9.80 -29.23
N VAL A 283 21.01 9.27 -28.10
CA VAL A 283 21.81 9.17 -26.87
C VAL A 283 22.97 8.20 -27.06
N SER A 284 24.21 8.71 -26.95
CA SER A 284 25.40 7.88 -27.06
C SER A 284 25.56 6.94 -25.85
N VAL A 285 26.24 5.81 -26.07
CA VAL A 285 26.59 4.87 -24.99
C VAL A 285 27.40 5.57 -23.88
N ALA A 286 28.27 6.50 -24.20
CA ALA A 286 29.04 7.28 -23.22
C ALA A 286 28.12 8.15 -22.33
N GLN A 287 27.12 8.81 -22.92
CA GLN A 287 26.15 9.59 -22.18
C GLN A 287 25.30 8.70 -21.26
N GLN A 288 24.86 7.54 -21.75
CA GLN A 288 24.13 6.57 -20.95
C GLN A 288 24.97 6.04 -19.80
N GLN A 289 26.24 5.72 -20.03
CA GLN A 289 27.18 5.28 -18.99
C GLN A 289 27.42 6.36 -17.95
N ALA A 290 27.65 7.60 -18.38
CA ALA A 290 27.85 8.76 -17.50
C ALA A 290 26.59 9.00 -16.62
N PHE A 291 25.38 8.81 -17.16
CA PHE A 291 24.15 8.90 -16.39
C PHE A 291 24.03 7.76 -15.40
N THR A 292 24.22 6.51 -15.84
CA THR A 292 24.06 5.33 -14.99
C THR A 292 25.09 5.25 -13.88
N SER A 293 26.29 5.76 -14.08
CA SER A 293 27.36 5.82 -13.07
C SER A 293 27.01 6.72 -11.88
N ARG A 294 26.08 7.67 -12.07
CA ARG A 294 25.56 8.54 -10.99
C ARG A 294 24.47 7.86 -10.18
N LEU A 295 23.92 6.74 -10.67
CA LEU A 295 22.83 6.01 -10.00
C LEU A 295 23.43 4.95 -9.09
N THR A 296 23.47 5.22 -7.80
CA THR A 296 23.87 4.21 -6.82
C THR A 296 22.67 3.33 -6.47
N SER A 297 22.80 2.01 -6.66
CA SER A 297 21.76 1.06 -6.28
C SER A 297 21.42 1.19 -4.80
N LEU A 298 20.11 1.25 -4.46
CA LEU A 298 19.66 1.25 -3.06
C LEU A 298 20.15 0.02 -2.28
N THR A 299 20.27 -1.12 -2.95
CA THR A 299 20.81 -2.33 -2.33
C THR A 299 22.28 -2.11 -1.96
N LYS A 300 23.07 -1.46 -2.81
CA LYS A 300 24.46 -1.11 -2.53
C LYS A 300 24.54 -0.12 -1.36
N GLN A 301 23.76 0.97 -1.40
CA GLN A 301 23.70 1.95 -0.31
C GLN A 301 23.34 1.31 1.03
N ARG A 302 22.38 0.40 1.03
CA ARG A 302 22.00 -0.34 2.25
C ARG A 302 23.08 -1.27 2.76
N ARG A 303 23.83 -1.92 1.85
CA ARG A 303 24.95 -2.78 2.24
C ARG A 303 26.11 -1.95 2.81
N GLU A 304 26.33 -0.76 2.30
CA GLU A 304 27.35 0.17 2.82
C GLU A 304 27.00 0.68 4.23
N VAL A 305 25.72 0.72 4.59
CA VAL A 305 25.24 1.13 5.94
C VAL A 305 25.16 -0.09 6.89
N LEU A 306 25.21 -1.32 6.38
CA LEU A 306 25.24 -2.50 7.26
C LEU A 306 26.58 -2.51 8.04
N PRO A 307 26.52 -2.82 9.35
CA PRO A 307 27.74 -2.90 10.12
C PRO A 307 28.65 -4.00 9.58
N HIS A 308 29.93 -3.76 9.66
CA HIS A 308 30.94 -4.74 9.29
C HIS A 308 30.76 -6.00 10.18
N PRO A 309 30.95 -7.24 9.66
CA PRO A 309 30.79 -8.47 10.45
C PRO A 309 31.58 -8.44 11.78
N GLU A 310 32.75 -7.79 11.79
CA GLU A 310 33.57 -7.58 12.98
C GLU A 310 32.83 -6.77 14.07
N CYS A 311 31.89 -5.91 13.71
CA CYS A 311 31.06 -5.19 14.67
C CYS A 311 30.03 -6.10 15.38
N LEU A 312 29.71 -7.26 14.83
CA LEU A 312 28.82 -8.26 15.43
C LEU A 312 29.50 -9.01 16.57
N GLU A 313 30.82 -9.15 16.55
CA GLU A 313 31.60 -9.79 17.62
C GLU A 313 31.63 -8.97 18.90
N THR A 314 31.51 -7.64 18.78
CA THR A 314 31.45 -6.71 19.92
C THR A 314 30.06 -6.59 20.56
N LEU A 315 29.02 -7.19 19.96
CA LEU A 315 27.64 -7.18 20.45
C LEU A 315 27.33 -8.25 21.48
N GLY A 316 28.36 -8.92 22.04
CA GLY A 316 28.21 -9.84 23.16
C GLY A 316 27.87 -9.09 24.44
N GLY A 317 26.65 -9.25 24.96
CA GLY A 317 26.17 -8.64 26.20
C GLY A 317 25.38 -7.34 26.04
N ASP A 318 25.39 -6.50 27.04
CA ASP A 318 24.52 -5.33 27.22
C ASP A 318 24.62 -4.20 26.15
N GLN A 319 25.46 -4.37 25.14
CA GLN A 319 25.63 -3.37 24.05
C GLN A 319 24.67 -3.52 22.89
N VAL A 320 23.77 -4.49 22.88
CA VAL A 320 22.78 -4.70 21.82
C VAL A 320 21.88 -3.47 21.65
N ASN A 321 21.60 -2.74 22.73
CA ASN A 321 20.77 -1.54 22.67
C ASN A 321 21.45 -0.36 21.97
N THR A 322 22.76 -0.23 22.09
CA THR A 322 23.53 0.86 21.45
C THR A 322 23.62 0.68 19.94
N TYR A 323 23.57 -0.56 19.46
CA TYR A 323 23.62 -0.87 18.04
C TYR A 323 22.31 -0.53 17.30
N VAL A 324 21.18 -0.70 17.99
CA VAL A 324 19.85 -0.40 17.42
C VAL A 324 19.65 1.12 17.27
N GLU A 325 20.27 1.92 18.12
CA GLU A 325 20.21 3.39 18.04
C GLU A 325 21.03 3.96 16.87
N LEU A 326 22.05 3.23 16.39
CA LEU A 326 22.91 3.66 15.28
C LEU A 326 22.27 3.45 13.89
N LEU A 327 21.14 2.75 13.79
CA LEU A 327 20.43 2.58 12.53
C LEU A 327 19.42 3.72 12.32
N PRO A 328 19.69 4.70 11.45
CA PRO A 328 18.77 5.80 11.22
C PRO A 328 17.43 5.26 10.68
N GLY A 329 16.38 5.36 11.49
CA GLY A 329 15.01 5.02 11.08
C GLY A 329 14.36 3.80 11.73
N SER A 330 15.06 3.03 12.57
CA SER A 330 14.44 1.92 13.30
C SER A 330 13.79 2.39 14.61
N LYS A 331 12.51 2.71 14.60
CA LYS A 331 11.70 2.73 15.82
C LYS A 331 11.37 1.30 16.23
N ILE A 332 12.30 0.62 16.87
CA ILE A 332 12.00 -0.63 17.56
C ILE A 332 11.47 -0.22 18.95
N ARG A 333 10.21 -0.52 19.20
CA ARG A 333 9.68 -0.46 20.57
C ARG A 333 10.41 -1.53 21.37
N SER A 334 11.20 -1.12 22.35
CA SER A 334 11.79 -2.00 23.34
C SER A 334 10.68 -2.61 24.19
N ASN A 335 10.30 -3.85 23.89
CA ASN A 335 9.74 -4.72 24.93
C ASN A 335 10.92 -5.50 25.52
N ALA A 336 11.46 -4.92 26.56
CA ALA A 336 12.42 -5.59 27.42
C ALA A 336 11.70 -6.72 28.16
N GLN A 337 11.94 -7.97 27.75
CA GLN A 337 11.92 -9.13 28.65
C GLN A 337 12.49 -10.37 27.94
N GLY A 338 13.64 -10.80 28.41
CA GLY A 338 14.20 -12.15 28.24
C GLY A 338 15.33 -12.29 27.20
N PRO A 339 16.39 -13.01 27.54
CA PRO A 339 17.50 -13.24 26.63
C PRO A 339 17.05 -14.17 25.50
N LEU A 340 17.24 -13.73 24.25
CA LEU A 340 17.11 -14.57 23.06
C LEU A 340 18.20 -15.64 23.11
N SER A 341 17.85 -16.85 23.52
CA SER A 341 18.71 -18.01 23.34
C SER A 341 18.82 -18.31 21.84
N ILE A 342 19.95 -18.00 21.25
CA ILE A 342 20.30 -18.47 19.91
C ILE A 342 20.55 -19.97 20.04
N SER A 343 19.59 -20.79 19.60
CA SER A 343 19.79 -22.25 19.56
C SER A 343 20.87 -22.57 18.52
N LYS A 344 21.79 -23.45 18.91
CA LYS A 344 22.93 -23.99 18.12
C LYS A 344 22.54 -24.88 16.93
N SER A 345 21.38 -24.69 16.30
CA SER A 345 20.87 -25.57 15.23
C SER A 345 21.21 -25.08 13.79
N TYR A 346 22.17 -24.16 13.64
CA TYR A 346 22.52 -23.63 12.32
C TYR A 346 23.76 -24.23 11.66
N GLN A 347 24.26 -25.39 12.15
CA GLN A 347 25.49 -25.96 11.60
C GLN A 347 25.35 -27.14 10.64
N GLU A 348 24.15 -27.65 10.37
CA GLU A 348 24.00 -28.79 9.45
C GLU A 348 22.76 -28.68 8.54
N ALA A 349 22.71 -27.69 7.66
CA ALA A 349 21.79 -27.78 6.53
C ALA A 349 22.30 -26.89 5.37
N GLY A 350 22.56 -27.58 4.27
CA GLY A 350 23.13 -27.02 3.06
C GLY A 350 22.36 -25.81 2.49
N GLY A 351 23.11 -24.90 1.90
CA GLY A 351 22.82 -23.76 1.07
C GLY A 351 21.60 -22.89 1.41
N PRO A 352 21.78 -21.57 1.50
CA PRO A 352 20.69 -20.70 1.88
C PRO A 352 19.61 -20.75 0.79
N LYS A 353 18.47 -21.36 1.10
CA LYS A 353 17.22 -21.00 0.43
C LYS A 353 16.98 -19.53 0.76
N LEU A 354 17.20 -18.68 -0.22
CA LEU A 354 16.77 -17.29 -0.18
C LEU A 354 15.26 -17.28 0.05
N GLU A 355 14.89 -17.22 1.31
CA GLU A 355 13.50 -16.96 1.68
C GLU A 355 13.10 -15.60 1.12
N ARG A 356 11.97 -15.59 0.43
CA ARG A 356 11.31 -14.42 -0.15
C ARG A 356 10.85 -13.41 0.93
N GLN A 357 11.73 -12.98 1.81
CA GLN A 357 11.40 -11.94 2.81
C GLN A 357 11.65 -10.51 2.30
N ASP A 358 12.42 -10.32 1.23
CA ASP A 358 12.80 -8.99 0.77
C ASP A 358 11.82 -8.29 -0.19
N ALA A 359 10.67 -8.89 -0.49
CA ALA A 359 9.63 -8.24 -1.29
C ALA A 359 8.84 -7.14 -0.53
N ARG A 360 9.19 -6.85 0.73
CA ARG A 360 8.38 -5.98 1.62
C ARG A 360 8.85 -4.55 1.74
N TYR A 361 9.93 -4.16 1.11
CA TYR A 361 10.41 -2.79 1.16
C TYR A 361 10.58 -2.27 -0.27
N CYS A 362 9.47 -1.83 -0.86
CA CYS A 362 9.56 -0.86 -1.95
C CYS A 362 9.92 0.48 -1.30
N PRO A 363 11.06 1.10 -1.64
CA PRO A 363 11.27 2.49 -1.30
C PRO A 363 10.13 3.29 -1.90
N GLU A 364 9.57 4.19 -1.12
CA GLU A 364 8.52 5.08 -1.60
C GLU A 364 9.12 5.95 -2.70
N VAL A 365 8.64 5.78 -3.91
CA VAL A 365 8.94 6.65 -5.03
C VAL A 365 7.85 7.70 -5.06
N ALA A 366 8.21 8.96 -4.86
CA ALA A 366 7.28 10.05 -5.01
C ALA A 366 7.14 10.37 -6.52
N VAL A 367 5.95 10.20 -7.05
CA VAL A 367 5.55 10.64 -8.39
C VAL A 367 4.48 11.70 -8.20
N LEU A 368 4.71 12.86 -8.77
CA LEU A 368 3.77 13.98 -8.78
C LEU A 368 3.09 14.12 -10.12
#